data_78ee25679d8dd40a0a1cad8bc50da24a
#
_entry.id   78ee25679d8dd40a0a1cad8bc50da24a
#
_cell.length_a   1.000
_cell.length_b   1.000
_cell.length_c   1.000
_cell.angle_alpha   90.00
_cell.angle_beta   90.00
_cell.angle_gamma   90.00
#
_symmetry.space_group_name_H-M   'P 1'
#
loop_
_entity.id
_entity.type
_entity.pdbx_description
1 polymer ?
#
loop_
_entity_poly.entity_id
_entity_poly.type
_entity_poly.pdbx_seq_one_letter_code
_entity_poly.pdbx_strand_id
1 'polypeptide(L)'
;MKKSILFITSFFLCVFCLKSNAQQSRPEVTWENMEGVTVPIPPQVHPRLYVRSADLPDLKKRMEHPHVKEVLATLNKLGKDRTPEEEAKVKDRGFRYYFEMRGVTSRVQVQALDYLVYGDKKQARSAITAMLDTLQNVNYGTKGDLSRASGVMLTCGAMVYDWCYDQMKESEKKAYIESFIRIAKTMECGYPPRNNEPIAGHSSEWMILRDMLSAGIAIYDEYPDMYNHVIKMMFKDYLPVRNYIYSGHNYHQGTSYVNVRFSNDLFSLWILQRMGAGAIYNPAQQFVLYDFLYRRRPDGQVMPAGDTNPIRKNMPSYSLPAMLASSFYKDSYLAYEYERKPNIERHCLIFDILWRDLDLKAKAPDDLPLTRYSGSPFGWMIARTAWDENSVIAEMKINEQFVGNHQHLDGGSFQLYYKGPLAIDAGAYQGSSGGYNSPHNKNFFKRTIAHNSLLVYNPDEKFACWNYGGGGKTEFATNDGGQRMPGDRWKTCRSFEQLLSKDYTTGKALAHGFGPDACKPDYS
;
A
#
# COMPACT_ATOMS: atom_id res chain seq x y z
N MET A 1 2.76 -60.65 7.11
CA MET A 1 1.61 -59.86 7.56
C MET A 1 2.11 -58.54 8.12
N LYS A 2 2.14 -57.49 7.31
CA LYS A 2 2.52 -56.14 7.73
C LYS A 2 1.22 -55.32 7.89
N LYS A 3 0.90 -54.91 9.11
CA LYS A 3 -0.21 -53.98 9.38
C LYS A 3 0.28 -52.56 9.19
N SER A 4 -0.25 -51.91 8.18
CA SER A 4 -0.10 -50.46 7.98
C SER A 4 -1.06 -49.76 8.93
N ILE A 5 -0.52 -48.92 9.80
CA ILE A 5 -1.28 -48.01 10.67
C ILE A 5 -1.41 -46.69 9.93
N LEU A 6 -2.67 -46.38 9.56
CA LEU A 6 -3.03 -45.12 8.95
C LEU A 6 -3.24 -44.09 10.08
N PHE A 7 -2.37 -43.12 10.19
CA PHE A 7 -2.56 -41.95 11.07
C PHE A 7 -3.45 -40.94 10.34
N ILE A 8 -4.69 -40.84 10.77
CA ILE A 8 -5.61 -39.77 10.38
C ILE A 8 -5.37 -38.61 11.36
N THR A 9 -4.66 -37.60 10.91
CA THR A 9 -4.52 -36.32 11.63
C THR A 9 -5.77 -35.47 11.38
N SER A 10 -6.68 -35.49 12.35
CA SER A 10 -7.82 -34.56 12.36
C SER A 10 -7.32 -33.13 12.59
N PHE A 11 -7.37 -32.33 11.55
CA PHE A 11 -7.20 -30.89 11.65
C PHE A 11 -8.48 -30.29 12.26
N PHE A 12 -8.42 -29.95 13.54
CA PHE A 12 -9.45 -29.12 14.17
C PHE A 12 -9.28 -27.69 13.67
N LEU A 13 -10.12 -27.33 12.71
CA LEU A 13 -10.31 -25.96 12.28
C LEU A 13 -11.12 -25.25 13.40
N CYS A 14 -10.45 -24.56 14.31
CA CYS A 14 -11.11 -23.62 15.22
C CYS A 14 -11.58 -22.41 14.40
N VAL A 15 -12.78 -22.50 13.85
CA VAL A 15 -13.52 -21.37 13.32
C VAL A 15 -13.98 -20.54 14.52
N PHE A 16 -13.21 -19.57 14.92
CA PHE A 16 -13.70 -18.48 15.76
C PHE A 16 -14.68 -17.65 14.93
N CYS A 17 -15.97 -18.01 14.99
CA CYS A 17 -17.05 -17.11 14.58
C CYS A 17 -17.07 -15.91 15.52
N LEU A 18 -16.31 -14.88 15.18
CA LEU A 18 -16.56 -13.54 15.70
C LEU A 18 -17.92 -13.10 15.14
N LYS A 19 -18.95 -13.16 15.95
CA LYS A 19 -20.22 -12.49 15.69
C LYS A 19 -19.93 -10.99 15.65
N SER A 20 -19.68 -10.47 14.45
CA SER A 20 -19.70 -9.03 14.22
C SER A 20 -21.14 -8.54 14.38
N ASN A 21 -21.37 -7.65 15.33
CA ASN A 21 -22.63 -6.94 15.50
C ASN A 21 -23.01 -6.26 14.18
N ALA A 22 -24.19 -6.62 13.70
CA ALA A 22 -25.05 -5.93 12.75
C ALA A 22 -24.35 -5.06 11.68
N GLN A 23 -23.50 -5.68 10.86
CA GLN A 23 -23.26 -5.19 9.53
C GLN A 23 -24.50 -5.60 8.72
N GLN A 24 -25.37 -4.63 8.37
CA GLN A 24 -26.46 -4.89 7.42
C GLN A 24 -25.85 -5.67 6.25
N SER A 25 -26.43 -6.84 5.96
CA SER A 25 -25.93 -7.69 4.88
C SER A 25 -26.02 -6.89 3.58
N ARG A 26 -24.86 -6.40 3.12
CA ARG A 26 -24.77 -5.84 1.78
C ARG A 26 -25.08 -6.96 0.80
N PRO A 27 -25.89 -6.72 -0.24
CA PRO A 27 -26.09 -7.73 -1.26
C PRO A 27 -24.72 -8.14 -1.84
N GLU A 28 -24.48 -9.44 -1.86
CA GLU A 28 -23.27 -9.99 -2.47
C GLU A 28 -23.25 -9.64 -3.96
N VAL A 29 -22.06 -9.35 -4.47
CA VAL A 29 -21.87 -9.15 -5.91
C VAL A 29 -21.98 -10.48 -6.65
N THR A 30 -22.35 -10.40 -7.93
CA THR A 30 -22.22 -11.53 -8.85
C THR A 30 -20.76 -11.77 -9.15
N TRP A 31 -20.37 -13.06 -9.25
CA TRP A 31 -19.03 -13.47 -9.65
C TRP A 31 -19.09 -14.13 -11.02
N GLU A 32 -18.21 -13.72 -11.92
CA GLU A 32 -18.15 -14.23 -13.28
C GLU A 32 -16.75 -14.74 -13.63
N ASN A 33 -16.68 -15.73 -14.52
CA ASN A 33 -15.42 -16.22 -15.05
C ASN A 33 -15.03 -15.41 -16.29
N MET A 34 -13.94 -14.65 -16.17
CA MET A 34 -13.35 -13.88 -17.28
C MET A 34 -12.05 -14.52 -17.71
N GLU A 35 -12.09 -15.30 -18.79
CA GLU A 35 -10.90 -15.96 -19.37
C GLU A 35 -10.12 -16.80 -18.34
N GLY A 36 -10.82 -17.58 -17.54
CA GLY A 36 -10.24 -18.45 -16.52
C GLY A 36 -9.98 -17.80 -15.17
N VAL A 37 -10.31 -16.53 -14.98
CA VAL A 37 -10.21 -15.81 -13.71
C VAL A 37 -11.62 -15.47 -13.20
N THR A 38 -11.98 -15.95 -12.02
CA THR A 38 -13.26 -15.61 -11.39
C THR A 38 -13.13 -14.27 -10.68
N VAL A 39 -13.95 -13.30 -11.06
CA VAL A 39 -13.90 -11.90 -10.59
C VAL A 39 -15.28 -11.41 -10.17
N PRO A 40 -15.38 -10.47 -9.21
CA PRO A 40 -16.63 -9.86 -8.83
C PRO A 40 -17.08 -8.83 -9.90
N ILE A 41 -18.39 -8.71 -10.12
CA ILE A 41 -18.97 -7.75 -11.08
C ILE A 41 -19.56 -6.57 -10.32
N PRO A 42 -19.30 -5.32 -10.76
CA PRO A 42 -19.89 -4.14 -10.14
C PRO A 42 -21.42 -4.18 -10.14
N PRO A 43 -22.07 -3.82 -9.02
CA PRO A 43 -23.53 -3.73 -8.99
C PRO A 43 -24.03 -2.65 -9.95
N GLN A 44 -25.24 -2.84 -10.50
CA GLN A 44 -25.83 -1.87 -11.43
C GLN A 44 -26.26 -0.55 -10.77
N VAL A 45 -26.58 -0.60 -9.47
CA VAL A 45 -27.15 0.57 -8.76
C VAL A 45 -26.04 1.47 -8.22
N HIS A 46 -26.10 2.75 -8.58
CA HIS A 46 -25.27 3.81 -8.02
C HIS A 46 -25.86 4.39 -6.70
N PRO A 47 -25.06 4.82 -5.73
CA PRO A 47 -23.61 4.69 -5.69
C PRO A 47 -23.14 3.24 -5.46
N ARG A 48 -22.06 2.88 -6.11
CA ARG A 48 -21.43 1.55 -5.99
C ARG A 48 -19.94 1.60 -5.68
N LEU A 49 -19.33 2.78 -5.81
CA LEU A 49 -17.92 3.04 -5.51
C LEU A 49 -17.78 3.73 -4.15
N TYR A 50 -16.97 3.18 -3.26
CA TYR A 50 -16.65 3.66 -1.92
C TYR A 50 -17.80 3.63 -0.90
N VAL A 51 -19.04 3.80 -1.35
CA VAL A 51 -20.27 3.85 -0.56
C VAL A 51 -21.39 3.17 -1.34
N ARG A 52 -22.32 2.53 -0.66
CA ARG A 52 -23.55 1.97 -1.21
C ARG A 52 -24.76 2.71 -0.66
N SER A 53 -25.90 2.65 -1.36
CA SER A 53 -27.16 3.26 -0.90
C SER A 53 -27.53 2.81 0.53
N ALA A 54 -27.24 1.57 0.89
CA ALA A 54 -27.46 1.05 2.24
C ALA A 54 -26.59 1.70 3.32
N ASP A 55 -25.45 2.31 2.96
CA ASP A 55 -24.55 2.99 3.90
C ASP A 55 -24.96 4.45 4.19
N LEU A 56 -25.87 5.02 3.38
CA LEU A 56 -26.21 6.46 3.46
C LEU A 56 -26.81 6.90 4.80
N PRO A 57 -27.69 6.13 5.46
CA PRO A 57 -28.19 6.50 6.79
C PRO A 57 -27.09 6.64 7.82
N ASP A 58 -26.15 5.70 7.84
CA ASP A 58 -25.00 5.73 8.75
C ASP A 58 -24.03 6.84 8.38
N LEU A 59 -23.77 7.06 7.09
CA LEU A 59 -22.95 8.16 6.61
C LEU A 59 -23.54 9.51 7.03
N LYS A 60 -24.84 9.71 6.90
CA LYS A 60 -25.52 10.92 7.36
C LYS A 60 -25.36 11.15 8.87
N LYS A 61 -25.49 10.09 9.67
CA LYS A 61 -25.22 10.16 11.11
C LYS A 61 -23.77 10.52 11.43
N ARG A 62 -22.82 9.95 10.67
CA ARG A 62 -21.38 10.24 10.83
C ARG A 62 -21.03 11.70 10.58
N MET A 63 -21.74 12.40 9.70
CA MET A 63 -21.51 13.83 9.42
C MET A 63 -21.66 14.72 10.67
N GLU A 64 -22.38 14.26 11.68
CA GLU A 64 -22.55 14.97 12.95
C GLU A 64 -21.39 14.76 13.94
N HIS A 65 -20.50 13.79 13.69
CA HIS A 65 -19.40 13.47 14.58
C HIS A 65 -18.35 14.60 14.57
N PRO A 66 -17.81 15.03 15.74
CA PRO A 66 -16.86 16.15 15.84
C PRO A 66 -15.62 15.98 14.95
N HIS A 67 -15.02 14.80 14.91
CA HIS A 67 -13.87 14.50 14.05
C HIS A 67 -14.21 14.68 12.56
N VAL A 68 -15.38 14.20 12.11
CA VAL A 68 -15.81 14.35 10.71
C VAL A 68 -16.00 15.81 10.35
N LYS A 69 -16.61 16.61 11.26
CA LYS A 69 -16.75 18.06 11.08
C LYS A 69 -15.39 18.76 10.93
N GLU A 70 -14.38 18.34 11.68
CA GLU A 70 -13.01 18.87 11.58
C GLU A 70 -12.36 18.52 10.23
N VAL A 71 -12.49 17.26 9.78
CA VAL A 71 -11.97 16.82 8.47
C VAL A 71 -12.67 17.55 7.34
N LEU A 72 -14.00 17.73 7.41
CA LEU A 72 -14.76 18.51 6.44
C LEU A 72 -14.34 19.98 6.40
N ALA A 73 -14.12 20.60 7.56
CA ALA A 73 -13.62 21.98 7.64
C ALA A 73 -12.24 22.10 6.95
N THR A 74 -11.41 21.07 7.13
CA THR A 74 -10.09 20.99 6.46
C THR A 74 -10.25 20.85 4.94
N LEU A 75 -11.10 19.96 4.46
CA LEU A 75 -11.38 19.79 3.02
C LEU A 75 -11.96 21.07 2.40
N ASN A 76 -12.89 21.74 3.08
CA ASN A 76 -13.45 23.00 2.64
C ASN A 76 -12.40 24.11 2.56
N LYS A 77 -11.47 24.18 3.53
CA LYS A 77 -10.33 25.10 3.50
C LYS A 77 -9.42 24.83 2.30
N LEU A 78 -9.12 23.56 2.04
CA LEU A 78 -8.31 23.11 0.91
C LEU A 78 -9.00 23.31 -0.43
N GLY A 79 -10.34 23.27 -0.47
CA GLY A 79 -11.18 23.47 -1.65
C GLY A 79 -11.29 24.91 -2.13
N LYS A 80 -10.80 25.88 -1.36
CA LYS A 80 -10.77 27.31 -1.76
C LYS A 80 -9.77 27.52 -2.90
N ASP A 81 -10.12 28.40 -3.80
CA ASP A 81 -9.18 28.84 -4.85
C ASP A 81 -7.98 29.55 -4.24
N ARG A 82 -6.82 29.33 -4.82
CA ARG A 82 -5.59 29.98 -4.39
C ARG A 82 -5.49 31.37 -4.99
N THR A 83 -4.82 32.27 -4.28
CA THR A 83 -4.40 33.51 -4.87
C THR A 83 -3.30 33.28 -5.92
N PRO A 84 -3.08 34.20 -6.86
CA PRO A 84 -1.98 34.10 -7.84
C PRO A 84 -0.60 33.90 -7.18
N GLU A 85 -0.36 34.52 -6.03
CA GLU A 85 0.90 34.42 -5.29
C GLU A 85 1.05 33.03 -4.64
N GLU A 86 -0.03 32.46 -4.11
CA GLU A 86 -0.04 31.08 -3.56
C GLU A 86 0.17 30.07 -4.69
N GLU A 87 -0.46 30.27 -5.83
CA GLU A 87 -0.32 29.41 -7.01
C GLU A 87 1.12 29.43 -7.53
N ALA A 88 1.76 30.61 -7.62
CA ALA A 88 3.16 30.75 -8.01
C ALA A 88 4.10 29.99 -7.08
N LYS A 89 3.89 30.10 -5.75
CA LYS A 89 4.68 29.37 -4.74
C LYS A 89 4.55 27.86 -4.85
N VAL A 90 3.38 27.36 -5.26
CA VAL A 90 3.16 25.93 -5.45
C VAL A 90 3.77 25.44 -6.75
N LYS A 91 3.69 26.21 -7.83
CA LYS A 91 4.35 25.91 -9.12
C LYS A 91 5.85 25.71 -8.97
N ASP A 92 6.49 26.52 -8.14
CA ASP A 92 7.92 26.47 -7.89
C ASP A 92 8.36 25.18 -7.15
N ARG A 93 7.42 24.44 -6.57
CA ARG A 93 7.67 23.15 -5.93
C ARG A 93 7.74 21.95 -6.90
N GLY A 94 7.68 22.20 -8.20
CA GLY A 94 7.83 21.17 -9.23
C GLY A 94 6.85 20.00 -9.10
N PHE A 95 7.37 18.79 -8.89
CA PHE A 95 6.58 17.56 -8.79
C PHE A 95 5.43 17.63 -7.75
N ARG A 96 5.66 18.27 -6.61
CA ARG A 96 4.62 18.46 -5.57
C ARG A 96 3.46 19.32 -6.04
N TYR A 97 3.69 20.22 -6.97
CA TYR A 97 2.62 21.03 -7.56
C TYR A 97 1.48 20.15 -8.10
N TYR A 98 1.80 19.07 -8.80
CA TYR A 98 0.78 18.20 -9.39
C TYR A 98 -0.04 17.43 -8.36
N PHE A 99 0.49 17.14 -7.18
CA PHE A 99 -0.28 16.59 -6.08
C PHE A 99 -1.07 17.63 -5.30
N GLU A 100 -0.62 18.86 -5.31
CA GLU A 100 -1.23 19.96 -4.59
C GLU A 100 -2.18 20.79 -5.43
N MET A 101 -2.29 20.61 -6.73
CA MET A 101 -3.24 21.24 -7.65
C MET A 101 -4.69 21.04 -7.26
N ARG A 102 -5.13 21.44 -6.01
CA ARG A 102 -6.14 20.56 -5.62
C ARG A 102 -7.19 21.13 -4.73
N GLY A 103 -7.29 22.46 -4.83
CA GLY A 103 -8.49 23.12 -4.45
C GLY A 103 -9.70 22.46 -5.12
N VAL A 104 -9.61 22.21 -6.43
CA VAL A 104 -10.72 21.60 -7.18
C VAL A 104 -11.02 20.18 -6.69
N THR A 105 -10.02 19.31 -6.46
CA THR A 105 -10.29 17.94 -6.01
C THR A 105 -10.94 17.89 -4.64
N SER A 106 -10.46 18.68 -3.67
CA SER A 106 -11.09 18.76 -2.35
C SER A 106 -12.51 19.35 -2.43
N ARG A 107 -12.69 20.37 -3.26
CA ARG A 107 -14.01 21.02 -3.46
C ARG A 107 -15.04 20.05 -4.06
N VAL A 108 -14.69 19.34 -5.13
CA VAL A 108 -15.63 18.42 -5.78
C VAL A 108 -15.94 17.21 -4.92
N GLN A 109 -15.00 16.75 -4.09
CA GLN A 109 -15.24 15.67 -3.12
C GLN A 109 -16.30 16.08 -2.09
N VAL A 110 -16.18 17.29 -1.54
CA VAL A 110 -17.19 17.81 -0.58
C VAL A 110 -18.53 18.03 -1.26
N GLN A 111 -18.55 18.62 -2.45
CA GLN A 111 -19.78 18.87 -3.19
C GLN A 111 -20.53 17.57 -3.57
N ALA A 112 -19.79 16.57 -4.03
CA ALA A 112 -20.38 15.26 -4.32
C ALA A 112 -20.88 14.56 -3.03
N LEU A 113 -20.16 14.71 -1.91
CA LEU A 113 -20.57 14.19 -0.61
C LEU A 113 -21.87 14.89 -0.12
N ASP A 114 -21.96 16.21 -0.26
CA ASP A 114 -23.18 16.97 0.12
C ASP A 114 -24.39 16.51 -0.69
N TYR A 115 -24.22 16.28 -1.99
CA TYR A 115 -25.27 15.67 -2.80
C TYR A 115 -25.63 14.27 -2.30
N LEU A 116 -24.65 13.42 -2.09
CA LEU A 116 -24.86 12.03 -1.68
C LEU A 116 -25.62 11.92 -0.34
N VAL A 117 -25.29 12.78 0.62
CA VAL A 117 -25.85 12.75 2.00
C VAL A 117 -27.14 13.53 2.14
N TYR A 118 -27.25 14.69 1.49
CA TYR A 118 -28.33 15.64 1.69
C TYR A 118 -29.24 15.84 0.46
N GLY A 119 -28.85 15.28 -0.69
CA GLY A 119 -29.60 15.41 -1.94
C GLY A 119 -29.48 16.79 -2.59
N ASP A 120 -28.44 17.57 -2.27
CA ASP A 120 -28.24 18.92 -2.83
C ASP A 120 -27.83 18.86 -4.31
N LYS A 121 -28.84 18.92 -5.19
CA LYS A 121 -28.62 18.88 -6.64
C LYS A 121 -27.76 20.02 -7.18
N LYS A 122 -27.71 21.17 -6.51
CA LYS A 122 -26.87 22.29 -6.91
C LYS A 122 -25.39 21.93 -6.70
N GLN A 123 -25.07 21.27 -5.59
CA GLN A 123 -23.73 20.78 -5.31
C GLN A 123 -23.33 19.68 -6.32
N ALA A 124 -24.23 18.74 -6.62
CA ALA A 124 -23.98 17.74 -7.67
C ALA A 124 -23.60 18.38 -9.01
N ARG A 125 -24.42 19.33 -9.49
CA ARG A 125 -24.16 20.01 -10.76
C ARG A 125 -22.83 20.78 -10.74
N SER A 126 -22.53 21.43 -9.61
CA SER A 126 -21.27 22.14 -9.42
C SER A 126 -20.07 21.17 -9.47
N ALA A 127 -20.15 20.05 -8.77
CA ALA A 127 -19.11 19.00 -8.77
C ALA A 127 -18.90 18.42 -10.18
N ILE A 128 -19.98 18.05 -10.88
CA ILE A 128 -19.92 17.48 -12.24
C ILE A 128 -19.21 18.46 -13.19
N THR A 129 -19.63 19.71 -13.22
CA THR A 129 -19.06 20.70 -14.15
C THR A 129 -17.60 21.01 -13.84
N ALA A 130 -17.26 21.27 -12.58
CA ALA A 130 -15.89 21.61 -12.18
C ALA A 130 -14.91 20.44 -12.39
N MET A 131 -15.36 19.21 -12.13
CA MET A 131 -14.50 18.05 -12.33
C MET A 131 -14.34 17.73 -13.83
N LEU A 132 -15.39 17.86 -14.63
CA LEU A 132 -15.30 17.63 -16.08
C LEU A 132 -14.34 18.62 -16.74
N ASP A 133 -14.47 19.92 -16.43
CA ASP A 133 -13.54 20.94 -16.90
C ASP A 133 -12.08 20.58 -16.53
N THR A 134 -11.86 20.17 -15.29
CA THR A 134 -10.55 19.75 -14.84
C THR A 134 -10.03 18.53 -15.61
N LEU A 135 -10.87 17.51 -15.77
CA LEU A 135 -10.49 16.30 -16.49
C LEU A 135 -10.13 16.57 -17.94
N GLN A 136 -10.87 17.44 -18.63
CA GLN A 136 -10.64 17.78 -20.04
C GLN A 136 -9.36 18.57 -20.25
N ASN A 137 -9.02 19.45 -19.31
CA ASN A 137 -7.89 20.39 -19.44
C ASN A 137 -6.58 19.90 -18.82
N VAL A 138 -6.62 18.87 -17.95
CA VAL A 138 -5.41 18.38 -17.28
C VAL A 138 -4.50 17.62 -18.24
N ASN A 139 -3.21 17.99 -18.23
CA ASN A 139 -2.16 17.30 -18.96
C ASN A 139 -0.89 17.25 -18.11
N TYR A 140 -0.56 16.06 -17.62
CA TYR A 140 0.63 15.83 -16.81
C TYR A 140 1.86 15.39 -17.61
N GLY A 141 1.72 15.21 -18.91
CA GLY A 141 2.78 14.64 -19.75
C GLY A 141 3.01 13.15 -19.45
N THR A 142 4.12 12.61 -19.95
CA THR A 142 4.46 11.19 -19.91
C THR A 142 5.55 10.82 -18.89
N LYS A 143 5.97 11.73 -18.02
CA LYS A 143 6.99 11.44 -17.00
C LYS A 143 6.43 10.49 -15.95
N GLY A 144 7.11 9.37 -15.72
CA GLY A 144 6.65 8.26 -14.88
C GLY A 144 6.02 8.67 -13.55
N ASP A 145 6.73 9.40 -12.72
CA ASP A 145 6.20 9.81 -11.40
C ASP A 145 5.01 10.78 -11.45
N LEU A 146 4.78 11.47 -12.55
CA LEU A 146 3.60 12.33 -12.72
C LEU A 146 2.30 11.56 -12.86
N SER A 147 2.37 10.31 -13.26
CA SER A 147 1.21 9.43 -13.39
C SER A 147 0.46 9.22 -12.07
N ARG A 148 1.10 9.44 -10.94
CA ARG A 148 0.43 9.44 -9.62
C ARG A 148 -0.59 10.58 -9.51
N ALA A 149 -0.27 11.76 -10.03
CA ALA A 149 -1.21 12.88 -10.08
C ALA A 149 -2.38 12.59 -11.02
N SER A 150 -2.13 11.91 -12.14
CA SER A 150 -3.17 11.40 -13.05
C SER A 150 -4.15 10.48 -12.32
N GLY A 151 -3.64 9.61 -11.45
CA GLY A 151 -4.46 8.72 -10.63
C GLY A 151 -5.40 9.44 -9.67
N VAL A 152 -4.96 10.54 -9.06
CA VAL A 152 -5.82 11.38 -8.22
C VAL A 152 -6.99 11.95 -9.02
N MET A 153 -6.76 12.34 -10.29
CA MET A 153 -7.82 12.81 -11.17
C MET A 153 -8.83 11.71 -11.48
N LEU A 154 -8.37 10.49 -11.77
CA LEU A 154 -9.25 9.35 -11.99
C LEU A 154 -10.08 9.03 -10.74
N THR A 155 -9.46 9.00 -9.57
CA THR A 155 -10.12 8.70 -8.29
C THR A 155 -11.20 9.73 -7.95
N CYS A 156 -10.89 11.03 -8.05
CA CYS A 156 -11.86 12.10 -7.80
C CYS A 156 -12.96 12.15 -8.86
N GLY A 157 -12.59 11.98 -10.12
CA GLY A 157 -13.57 11.93 -11.22
C GLY A 157 -14.53 10.76 -11.09
N ALA A 158 -14.01 9.58 -10.73
CA ALA A 158 -14.81 8.38 -10.48
C ALA A 158 -15.82 8.59 -9.33
N MET A 159 -15.39 9.26 -8.26
CA MET A 159 -16.25 9.60 -7.12
C MET A 159 -17.40 10.51 -7.56
N VAL A 160 -17.12 11.57 -8.30
CA VAL A 160 -18.14 12.48 -8.82
C VAL A 160 -19.08 11.77 -9.79
N TYR A 161 -18.53 10.97 -10.70
CA TYR A 161 -19.31 10.20 -11.67
C TYR A 161 -20.29 9.25 -10.99
N ASP A 162 -19.80 8.45 -10.03
CA ASP A 162 -20.61 7.44 -9.35
C ASP A 162 -21.67 8.06 -8.42
N TRP A 163 -21.27 9.06 -7.62
CA TRP A 163 -22.15 9.63 -6.60
C TRP A 163 -23.19 10.60 -7.18
N CYS A 164 -22.86 11.24 -8.31
CA CYS A 164 -23.77 12.20 -8.97
C CYS A 164 -24.37 11.62 -10.27
N TYR A 165 -24.33 10.29 -10.45
CA TYR A 165 -24.67 9.61 -11.70
C TYR A 165 -26.04 10.00 -12.28
N ASP A 166 -27.06 10.07 -11.44
CA ASP A 166 -28.44 10.42 -11.82
C ASP A 166 -28.64 11.90 -12.17
N GLN A 167 -27.63 12.75 -11.85
CA GLN A 167 -27.61 14.16 -12.19
C GLN A 167 -26.80 14.45 -13.47
N MET A 168 -26.13 13.45 -14.04
CA MET A 168 -25.31 13.61 -15.24
C MET A 168 -26.13 13.47 -16.52
N LYS A 169 -25.80 14.29 -17.52
CA LYS A 169 -26.28 14.14 -18.88
C LYS A 169 -25.46 13.08 -19.60
N GLU A 170 -26.05 12.42 -20.60
CA GLU A 170 -25.33 11.41 -21.40
C GLU A 170 -24.07 11.98 -22.09
N SER A 171 -24.14 13.25 -22.55
CA SER A 171 -22.96 13.92 -23.11
C SER A 171 -21.84 14.14 -22.08
N GLU A 172 -22.18 14.37 -20.81
CA GLU A 172 -21.21 14.52 -19.72
C GLU A 172 -20.59 13.16 -19.38
N LYS A 173 -21.40 12.12 -19.25
CA LYS A 173 -20.92 10.74 -19.04
C LYS A 173 -19.90 10.35 -20.09
N LYS A 174 -20.23 10.54 -21.37
CA LYS A 174 -19.32 10.30 -22.49
C LYS A 174 -18.01 11.08 -22.37
N ALA A 175 -18.07 12.36 -22.02
CA ALA A 175 -16.89 13.21 -21.89
C ALA A 175 -16.00 12.80 -20.70
N TYR A 176 -16.59 12.32 -19.58
CA TYR A 176 -15.85 11.73 -18.46
C TYR A 176 -15.10 10.47 -18.90
N ILE A 177 -15.77 9.54 -19.58
CA ILE A 177 -15.18 8.29 -20.05
C ILE A 177 -14.01 8.56 -21.01
N GLU A 178 -14.20 9.45 -21.98
CA GLU A 178 -13.14 9.85 -22.91
C GLU A 178 -11.94 10.45 -22.17
N SER A 179 -12.19 11.28 -21.14
CA SER A 179 -11.15 11.87 -20.31
C SER A 179 -10.42 10.82 -19.47
N PHE A 180 -11.13 9.87 -18.88
CA PHE A 180 -10.53 8.77 -18.09
C PHE A 180 -9.61 7.92 -18.97
N ILE A 181 -10.06 7.54 -20.16
CA ILE A 181 -9.25 6.77 -21.10
C ILE A 181 -8.00 7.57 -21.53
N ARG A 182 -8.16 8.86 -21.85
CA ARG A 182 -7.05 9.74 -22.21
C ARG A 182 -6.01 9.84 -21.08
N ILE A 183 -6.47 10.05 -19.86
CA ILE A 183 -5.59 10.16 -18.69
C ILE A 183 -4.91 8.82 -18.40
N ALA A 184 -5.64 7.70 -18.44
CA ALA A 184 -5.09 6.37 -18.22
C ALA A 184 -3.99 6.02 -19.23
N LYS A 185 -4.12 6.42 -20.50
CA LYS A 185 -3.08 6.24 -21.53
C LYS A 185 -1.77 6.96 -21.22
N THR A 186 -1.79 8.02 -20.41
CA THR A 186 -0.59 8.76 -20.01
C THR A 186 0.08 8.17 -18.76
N MET A 187 -0.56 7.22 -18.08
CA MET A 187 0.00 6.56 -16.90
C MET A 187 1.18 5.67 -17.27
N GLU A 188 2.07 5.47 -16.31
CA GLU A 188 3.28 4.66 -16.49
C GLU A 188 2.98 3.21 -16.90
N CYS A 189 1.92 2.60 -16.35
CA CYS A 189 1.47 1.27 -16.75
C CYS A 189 0.78 1.24 -18.11
N GLY A 190 0.40 2.41 -18.68
CA GLY A 190 -0.36 2.52 -19.92
C GLY A 190 -1.82 2.08 -19.77
N TYR A 191 -2.56 2.18 -20.89
CA TYR A 191 -3.92 1.69 -20.98
C TYR A 191 -4.20 1.07 -22.38
N PRO A 192 -4.67 -0.18 -22.48
CA PRO A 192 -4.77 -1.17 -21.39
C PRO A 192 -3.43 -1.37 -20.66
N PRO A 193 -3.45 -1.72 -19.33
CA PRO A 193 -2.21 -1.84 -18.56
C PRO A 193 -1.26 -2.88 -19.17
N ARG A 194 -0.01 -2.49 -19.43
CA ARG A 194 1.01 -3.34 -20.06
C ARG A 194 2.16 -3.69 -19.14
N ASN A 195 2.48 -2.77 -18.23
CA ASN A 195 3.56 -2.91 -17.27
C ASN A 195 2.95 -3.05 -15.89
N ASN A 196 2.77 -4.27 -15.47
CA ASN A 196 2.02 -4.58 -14.26
C ASN A 196 2.88 -4.84 -13.03
N GLU A 197 4.15 -5.13 -13.13
CA GLU A 197 5.11 -5.37 -12.03
C GLU A 197 4.47 -5.83 -10.69
N PRO A 198 3.64 -6.90 -10.68
CA PRO A 198 2.85 -7.26 -9.50
C PRO A 198 3.72 -7.70 -8.32
N ILE A 199 4.92 -8.23 -8.61
CA ILE A 199 5.87 -8.73 -7.62
C ILE A 199 6.61 -7.57 -6.96
N ALA A 200 7.19 -6.70 -7.77
CA ALA A 200 8.04 -5.63 -7.27
C ALA A 200 7.27 -4.49 -6.61
N GLY A 201 6.05 -4.28 -7.05
CA GLY A 201 5.24 -3.16 -6.62
C GLY A 201 5.90 -1.81 -6.94
N HIS A 202 5.54 -1.22 -8.05
CA HIS A 202 5.96 0.14 -8.42
C HIS A 202 4.71 1.02 -8.60
N SER A 203 4.78 2.07 -9.39
CA SER A 203 3.66 2.98 -9.66
C SER A 203 2.40 2.28 -10.18
N SER A 204 2.54 1.10 -10.79
CA SER A 204 1.42 0.27 -11.22
C SER A 204 0.45 -0.11 -10.11
N GLU A 205 0.90 -0.21 -8.86
CA GLU A 205 0.02 -0.48 -7.72
C GLU A 205 -1.03 0.63 -7.56
N TRP A 206 -0.62 1.90 -7.60
CA TRP A 206 -1.54 3.03 -7.52
C TRP A 206 -2.51 3.05 -8.67
N MET A 207 -1.99 2.85 -9.87
CA MET A 207 -2.75 2.98 -11.11
C MET A 207 -3.79 1.88 -11.26
N ILE A 208 -3.44 0.66 -10.87
CA ILE A 208 -4.27 -0.51 -11.06
C ILE A 208 -5.17 -0.73 -9.85
N LEU A 209 -4.59 -0.82 -8.64
CA LEU A 209 -5.31 -1.26 -7.44
C LEU A 209 -6.24 -0.19 -6.85
N ARG A 210 -6.08 1.06 -7.23
CA ARG A 210 -6.94 2.16 -6.77
C ARG A 210 -7.53 2.96 -7.92
N ASP A 211 -6.67 3.53 -8.79
CA ASP A 211 -7.09 4.62 -9.67
C ASP A 211 -7.96 4.13 -10.83
N MET A 212 -7.44 3.23 -11.68
CA MET A 212 -8.22 2.64 -12.76
C MET A 212 -9.31 1.68 -12.26
N LEU A 213 -9.09 1.00 -11.11
CA LEU A 213 -10.14 0.20 -10.48
C LEU A 213 -11.35 1.08 -10.14
N SER A 214 -11.11 2.23 -9.51
CA SER A 214 -12.18 3.17 -9.15
C SER A 214 -12.90 3.71 -10.37
N ALA A 215 -12.14 4.17 -11.39
CA ALA A 215 -12.73 4.67 -12.63
C ALA A 215 -13.53 3.57 -13.35
N GLY A 216 -12.98 2.36 -13.44
CA GLY A 216 -13.64 1.22 -14.08
C GLY A 216 -14.94 0.80 -13.39
N ILE A 217 -14.99 0.82 -12.05
CA ILE A 217 -16.23 0.56 -11.31
C ILE A 217 -17.27 1.65 -11.61
N ALA A 218 -16.86 2.92 -11.57
CA ALA A 218 -17.77 4.05 -11.77
C ALA A 218 -18.44 4.01 -13.15
N ILE A 219 -17.69 3.74 -14.23
CA ILE A 219 -18.16 3.79 -15.62
C ILE A 219 -18.57 2.43 -16.20
N TYR A 220 -18.72 1.40 -15.37
CA TYR A 220 -18.88 0.01 -15.81
C TYR A 220 -20.05 -0.20 -16.78
N ASP A 221 -21.16 0.51 -16.58
CA ASP A 221 -22.36 0.34 -17.41
C ASP A 221 -22.16 0.82 -18.84
N GLU A 222 -21.41 1.91 -19.01
CA GLU A 222 -21.17 2.52 -20.32
C GLU A 222 -19.86 2.04 -20.95
N TYR A 223 -18.85 1.66 -20.14
CA TYR A 223 -17.54 1.25 -20.62
C TYR A 223 -16.90 0.19 -19.70
N PRO A 224 -17.30 -1.08 -19.79
CA PRO A 224 -16.84 -2.15 -18.91
C PRO A 224 -15.36 -2.51 -19.08
N ASP A 225 -14.74 -2.20 -20.22
CA ASP A 225 -13.37 -2.63 -20.55
C ASP A 225 -12.35 -2.20 -19.52
N MET A 226 -12.48 -0.98 -18.94
CA MET A 226 -11.51 -0.51 -17.96
C MET A 226 -11.54 -1.37 -16.71
N TYR A 227 -12.72 -1.69 -16.20
CA TYR A 227 -12.88 -2.59 -15.06
C TYR A 227 -12.37 -3.99 -15.38
N ASN A 228 -12.81 -4.56 -16.52
CA ASN A 228 -12.48 -5.92 -16.90
C ASN A 228 -10.97 -6.15 -17.03
N HIS A 229 -10.25 -5.20 -17.62
CA HIS A 229 -8.78 -5.27 -17.70
C HIS A 229 -8.13 -5.25 -16.32
N VAL A 230 -8.55 -4.32 -15.47
CA VAL A 230 -7.94 -4.10 -14.17
C VAL A 230 -8.25 -5.25 -13.20
N ILE A 231 -9.52 -5.65 -13.11
CA ILE A 231 -9.94 -6.68 -12.14
C ILE A 231 -9.35 -8.05 -12.50
N LYS A 232 -9.30 -8.39 -13.78
CA LYS A 232 -8.69 -9.63 -14.24
C LYS A 232 -7.19 -9.66 -13.90
N MET A 233 -6.46 -8.59 -14.18
CA MET A 233 -5.04 -8.45 -13.82
C MET A 233 -4.84 -8.52 -12.31
N MET A 234 -5.68 -7.85 -11.54
CA MET A 234 -5.60 -7.87 -10.09
C MET A 234 -5.76 -9.28 -9.51
N PHE A 235 -6.79 -10.01 -9.94
CA PHE A 235 -7.08 -11.35 -9.42
C PHE A 235 -6.09 -12.41 -9.93
N LYS A 236 -5.60 -12.27 -11.16
CA LYS A 236 -4.64 -13.20 -11.75
C LYS A 236 -3.22 -12.98 -11.22
N ASP A 237 -2.76 -11.74 -11.20
CA ASP A 237 -1.34 -11.42 -11.03
C ASP A 237 -1.02 -10.87 -9.64
N TYR A 238 -1.84 -9.95 -9.10
CA TYR A 238 -1.54 -9.26 -7.85
C TYR A 238 -1.92 -10.05 -6.60
N LEU A 239 -3.13 -10.58 -6.54
CA LEU A 239 -3.63 -11.28 -5.35
C LEU A 239 -2.78 -12.49 -4.93
N PRO A 240 -2.36 -13.39 -5.84
CA PRO A 240 -1.53 -14.52 -5.44
C PRO A 240 -0.22 -14.09 -4.79
N VAL A 241 0.46 -13.11 -5.37
CA VAL A 241 1.73 -12.58 -4.86
C VAL A 241 1.54 -11.86 -3.54
N ARG A 242 0.50 -11.03 -3.42
CA ARG A 242 0.21 -10.30 -2.19
C ARG A 242 -0.14 -11.24 -1.05
N ASN A 243 -0.95 -12.26 -1.30
CA ASN A 243 -1.30 -13.26 -0.30
C ASN A 243 -0.08 -14.07 0.18
N TYR A 244 0.86 -14.34 -0.72
CA TYR A 244 2.14 -14.94 -0.37
C TYR A 244 3.01 -14.02 0.50
N ILE A 245 3.14 -12.75 0.12
CA ILE A 245 3.90 -11.74 0.88
C ILE A 245 3.27 -11.55 2.27
N TYR A 246 1.95 -11.43 2.35
CA TYR A 246 1.24 -11.17 3.60
C TYR A 246 1.30 -12.35 4.58
N SER A 247 1.45 -13.58 4.10
CA SER A 247 1.65 -14.75 4.98
C SER A 247 2.89 -14.59 5.88
N GLY A 248 3.86 -13.79 5.44
CA GLY A 248 5.04 -13.42 6.23
C GLY A 248 4.84 -12.20 7.15
N HIS A 249 3.63 -11.67 7.29
CA HIS A 249 3.31 -10.54 8.18
C HIS A 249 4.18 -9.29 7.97
N ASN A 250 4.66 -9.06 6.76
CA ASN A 250 5.60 -8.00 6.46
C ASN A 250 5.41 -7.46 5.03
N TYR A 251 6.13 -6.40 4.71
CA TYR A 251 6.17 -5.79 3.37
C TYR A 251 7.61 -5.57 2.92
N HIS A 252 7.99 -6.19 1.83
CA HIS A 252 9.38 -6.28 1.36
C HIS A 252 10.09 -4.95 1.05
N GLN A 253 9.34 -3.89 0.78
CA GLN A 253 9.94 -2.60 0.38
C GLN A 253 10.38 -1.72 1.56
N GLY A 254 10.29 -2.23 2.79
CA GLY A 254 10.87 -1.60 3.96
C GLY A 254 10.14 -0.36 4.48
N THR A 255 10.82 0.35 5.38
CA THR A 255 10.23 1.38 6.24
C THR A 255 9.76 2.64 5.53
N SER A 256 10.35 2.99 4.39
CA SER A 256 9.94 4.20 3.67
C SER A 256 8.77 3.98 2.72
N TYR A 257 8.70 2.80 2.12
CA TYR A 257 7.77 2.53 1.02
C TYR A 257 6.47 1.85 1.44
N VAL A 258 6.43 1.20 2.61
CA VAL A 258 5.20 0.59 3.12
C VAL A 258 4.05 1.59 3.23
N ASN A 259 4.33 2.81 3.71
CA ASN A 259 3.30 3.84 3.86
C ASN A 259 2.58 4.15 2.54
N VAL A 260 3.32 4.15 1.44
CA VAL A 260 2.81 4.51 0.11
C VAL A 260 2.26 3.29 -0.61
N ARG A 261 3.00 2.18 -0.61
CA ARG A 261 2.70 0.99 -1.42
C ARG A 261 1.60 0.14 -0.81
N PHE A 262 1.73 -0.20 0.47
CA PHE A 262 0.75 -1.02 1.17
C PHE A 262 -0.63 -0.34 1.27
N SER A 263 -0.68 0.99 1.32
CA SER A 263 -1.94 1.73 1.28
C SER A 263 -2.79 1.40 0.06
N ASN A 264 -2.18 1.12 -1.10
CA ASN A 264 -2.94 0.81 -2.32
C ASN A 264 -3.60 -0.57 -2.28
N ASP A 265 -2.93 -1.54 -1.66
CA ASP A 265 -3.53 -2.83 -1.41
C ASP A 265 -4.72 -2.69 -0.43
N LEU A 266 -4.59 -1.85 0.60
CA LEU A 266 -5.69 -1.54 1.50
C LEU A 266 -6.83 -0.76 0.82
N PHE A 267 -6.52 0.13 -0.12
CA PHE A 267 -7.55 0.79 -0.92
C PHE A 267 -8.34 -0.21 -1.74
N SER A 268 -7.68 -1.12 -2.45
CA SER A 268 -8.39 -2.13 -3.24
C SER A 268 -9.23 -3.07 -2.36
N LEU A 269 -8.74 -3.41 -1.16
CA LEU A 269 -9.50 -4.16 -0.16
C LEU A 269 -10.80 -3.43 0.21
N TRP A 270 -10.72 -2.15 0.57
CA TRP A 270 -11.87 -1.34 0.92
C TRP A 270 -12.83 -1.13 -0.26
N ILE A 271 -12.31 -0.81 -1.44
CA ILE A 271 -13.10 -0.59 -2.66
C ILE A 271 -13.95 -1.83 -2.97
N LEU A 272 -13.32 -2.99 -3.03
CA LEU A 272 -14.01 -4.23 -3.37
C LEU A 272 -14.94 -4.70 -2.25
N GLN A 273 -14.56 -4.52 -1.00
CA GLN A 273 -15.44 -4.81 0.12
C GLN A 273 -16.68 -3.90 0.11
N ARG A 274 -16.52 -2.60 -0.17
CA ARG A 274 -17.66 -1.66 -0.29
C ARG A 274 -18.53 -1.95 -1.50
N MET A 275 -17.93 -2.40 -2.59
CA MET A 275 -18.66 -2.90 -3.75
C MET A 275 -19.51 -4.13 -3.42
N GLY A 276 -19.11 -4.95 -2.47
CA GLY A 276 -19.81 -6.15 -2.03
C GLY A 276 -19.05 -7.47 -2.24
N ALA A 277 -17.80 -7.41 -2.70
CA ALA A 277 -16.99 -8.60 -2.96
C ALA A 277 -16.39 -9.27 -1.69
N GLY A 278 -16.54 -8.62 -0.52
CA GLY A 278 -15.96 -9.13 0.72
C GLY A 278 -14.45 -8.87 0.84
N ALA A 279 -13.81 -9.57 1.78
CA ALA A 279 -12.36 -9.50 1.98
C ALA A 279 -11.66 -10.40 0.95
N ILE A 280 -10.85 -9.79 0.10
CA ILE A 280 -10.19 -10.48 -1.03
C ILE A 280 -8.75 -10.92 -0.71
N TYR A 281 -8.11 -10.31 0.28
CA TYR A 281 -6.74 -10.64 0.67
C TYR A 281 -6.69 -11.65 1.82
N ASN A 282 -5.54 -12.32 1.96
CA ASN A 282 -5.23 -13.14 3.10
C ASN A 282 -5.38 -12.31 4.40
N PRO A 283 -6.13 -12.79 5.42
CA PRO A 283 -6.29 -12.09 6.70
C PRO A 283 -4.98 -11.71 7.40
N ALA A 284 -3.89 -12.41 7.12
CA ALA A 284 -2.55 -12.06 7.60
C ALA A 284 -2.09 -10.66 7.16
N GLN A 285 -2.72 -10.06 6.15
CA GLN A 285 -2.51 -8.65 5.77
C GLN A 285 -2.67 -7.70 6.97
N GLN A 286 -3.54 -7.99 7.93
CA GLN A 286 -3.70 -7.24 9.18
C GLN A 286 -2.37 -7.01 9.88
N PHE A 287 -1.48 -8.00 9.87
CA PHE A 287 -0.26 -7.99 10.65
C PHE A 287 0.94 -7.34 9.96
N VAL A 288 0.80 -6.88 8.74
CA VAL A 288 1.90 -6.22 8.00
C VAL A 288 2.46 -5.02 8.75
N LEU A 289 1.60 -4.19 9.33
CA LEU A 289 2.03 -3.01 10.08
C LEU A 289 2.55 -3.32 11.49
N TYR A 290 2.32 -4.52 12.01
CA TYR A 290 2.89 -4.93 13.29
C TYR A 290 4.42 -4.99 13.26
N ASP A 291 5.01 -5.34 12.11
CA ASP A 291 6.45 -5.25 11.93
C ASP A 291 6.97 -3.84 12.26
N PHE A 292 6.26 -2.81 11.82
CA PHE A 292 6.64 -1.42 12.08
C PHE A 292 6.34 -0.96 13.50
N LEU A 293 5.31 -1.48 14.16
CA LEU A 293 5.09 -1.26 15.60
C LEU A 293 6.27 -1.79 16.42
N TYR A 294 6.69 -3.02 16.15
CA TYR A 294 7.81 -3.66 16.86
C TYR A 294 9.16 -3.00 16.59
N ARG A 295 9.37 -2.50 15.37
CA ARG A 295 10.59 -1.77 14.97
C ARG A 295 10.66 -0.36 15.49
N ARG A 296 9.58 0.17 16.04
CA ARG A 296 9.57 1.54 16.54
C ARG A 296 10.45 1.65 17.76
N ARG A 297 11.40 2.58 17.68
CA ARG A 297 12.38 2.88 18.69
C ARG A 297 11.81 3.90 19.68
N PRO A 298 12.30 3.94 20.93
CA PRO A 298 11.91 4.94 21.92
C PRO A 298 12.12 6.40 21.48
N ASP A 299 13.11 6.66 20.61
CA ASP A 299 13.36 7.99 20.03
C ASP A 299 12.34 8.37 18.93
N GLY A 300 11.31 7.57 18.71
CA GLY A 300 10.27 7.79 17.72
C GLY A 300 10.65 7.41 16.31
N GLN A 301 11.90 7.05 16.05
CA GLN A 301 12.35 6.50 14.77
C GLN A 301 11.93 5.03 14.64
N VAL A 302 12.26 4.42 13.51
CA VAL A 302 12.02 3.00 13.23
C VAL A 302 13.36 2.35 12.88
N MET A 303 13.58 1.11 13.29
CA MET A 303 14.72 0.33 12.82
C MET A 303 14.69 0.32 11.29
N PRO A 304 15.78 0.71 10.61
CA PRO A 304 15.78 0.85 9.16
C PRO A 304 15.60 -0.48 8.44
N ALA A 305 14.90 -0.46 7.33
CA ALA A 305 14.82 -1.57 6.40
C ALA A 305 14.57 -1.05 4.99
N GLY A 306 15.26 -1.63 4.01
CA GLY A 306 15.16 -1.24 2.62
C GLY A 306 15.62 0.20 2.35
N ASP A 307 15.21 0.76 1.23
CA ASP A 307 15.60 2.12 0.83
C ASP A 307 15.01 3.18 1.78
N THR A 308 15.75 3.52 2.82
CA THR A 308 15.36 4.48 3.85
C THR A 308 16.56 5.32 4.32
N ASN A 309 16.28 6.35 5.09
CA ASN A 309 17.28 7.08 5.86
C ASN A 309 17.23 6.58 7.31
N PRO A 310 18.30 5.99 7.84
CA PRO A 310 18.31 5.39 9.18
C PRO A 310 18.16 6.43 10.31
N ILE A 311 18.53 7.68 10.02
CA ILE A 311 18.35 8.82 10.93
C ILE A 311 17.53 9.85 10.19
N ARG A 312 16.31 10.11 10.64
CA ARG A 312 15.41 11.09 10.04
C ARG A 312 15.21 12.28 10.96
N LYS A 313 15.13 13.45 10.37
CA LYS A 313 14.77 14.67 11.09
C LYS A 313 13.34 14.58 11.67
N ASN A 314 12.43 13.92 10.93
CA ASN A 314 11.05 13.74 11.33
C ASN A 314 10.73 12.25 11.50
N MET A 315 9.97 11.94 12.54
CA MET A 315 9.47 10.60 12.82
C MET A 315 8.65 10.04 11.64
N PRO A 316 8.90 8.80 11.21
CA PRO A 316 8.06 8.15 10.22
C PRO A 316 6.60 8.06 10.69
N SER A 317 5.66 8.34 9.79
CA SER A 317 4.22 8.21 10.03
C SER A 317 3.65 7.19 9.04
N TYR A 318 2.90 6.24 9.58
CA TYR A 318 2.17 5.23 8.81
C TYR A 318 0.67 5.48 8.88
N SER A 319 0.26 6.74 9.01
CA SER A 319 -1.12 7.14 9.31
C SER A 319 -2.14 6.61 8.34
N LEU A 320 -1.90 6.73 7.04
CA LEU A 320 -2.88 6.29 6.04
C LEU A 320 -3.10 4.77 6.08
N PRO A 321 -2.06 3.91 5.95
CA PRO A 321 -2.27 2.47 6.04
C PRO A 321 -2.73 2.03 7.44
N ALA A 322 -2.30 2.71 8.51
CA ALA A 322 -2.77 2.40 9.85
C ALA A 322 -4.27 2.71 10.03
N MET A 323 -4.76 3.84 9.54
CA MET A 323 -6.18 4.18 9.54
C MET A 323 -7.02 3.19 8.74
N LEU A 324 -6.56 2.86 7.53
CA LEU A 324 -7.27 1.92 6.66
C LEU A 324 -7.32 0.50 7.27
N ALA A 325 -6.18 0.01 7.77
CA ALA A 325 -6.08 -1.34 8.33
C ALA A 325 -6.80 -1.44 9.69
N SER A 326 -6.59 -0.48 10.61
CA SER A 326 -7.25 -0.50 11.93
C SER A 326 -8.77 -0.50 11.79
N SER A 327 -9.29 0.32 10.90
CA SER A 327 -10.73 0.43 10.68
C SER A 327 -11.32 -0.81 10.01
N PHE A 328 -10.60 -1.44 9.09
CA PHE A 328 -11.05 -2.65 8.43
C PHE A 328 -11.02 -3.87 9.36
N TYR A 329 -9.89 -4.09 10.03
CA TYR A 329 -9.65 -5.25 10.89
C TYR A 329 -10.10 -5.05 12.34
N LYS A 330 -10.59 -3.85 12.70
CA LYS A 330 -10.96 -3.47 14.09
C LYS A 330 -9.78 -3.60 15.06
N ASP A 331 -8.62 -3.15 14.62
CA ASP A 331 -7.36 -3.33 15.33
C ASP A 331 -6.98 -2.07 16.12
N SER A 332 -7.08 -2.16 17.45
CA SER A 332 -6.81 -1.06 18.36
C SER A 332 -5.33 -0.64 18.41
N TYR A 333 -4.39 -1.53 18.17
CA TYR A 333 -2.96 -1.20 18.16
C TYR A 333 -2.59 -0.42 16.90
N LEU A 334 -3.18 -0.75 15.76
CA LEU A 334 -3.02 0.04 14.54
C LEU A 334 -3.73 1.39 14.64
N ALA A 335 -4.85 1.47 15.36
CA ALA A 335 -5.48 2.75 15.68
C ALA A 335 -4.55 3.65 16.51
N TYR A 336 -3.82 3.09 17.47
CA TYR A 336 -2.80 3.81 18.24
C TYR A 336 -1.67 4.35 17.35
N GLU A 337 -1.19 3.55 16.39
CA GLU A 337 -0.17 4.02 15.43
C GLU A 337 -0.67 5.18 14.58
N TYR A 338 -1.94 5.17 14.17
CA TYR A 338 -2.57 6.30 13.49
C TYR A 338 -2.62 7.54 14.38
N GLU A 339 -3.13 7.42 15.61
CA GLU A 339 -3.34 8.56 16.52
C GLU A 339 -2.04 9.19 17.03
N ARG A 340 -0.95 8.45 17.05
CA ARG A 340 0.37 8.99 17.40
C ARG A 340 0.81 10.17 16.56
N LYS A 341 0.50 10.19 15.28
CA LYS A 341 0.87 11.23 14.34
C LYS A 341 -0.06 11.23 13.13
N PRO A 342 -1.30 11.68 13.29
CA PRO A 342 -2.24 11.75 12.18
C PRO A 342 -1.67 12.60 11.05
N ASN A 343 -1.51 12.03 9.88
CA ASN A 343 -1.02 12.72 8.69
C ASN A 343 -1.49 11.98 7.44
N ILE A 344 -2.72 12.26 7.03
CA ILE A 344 -3.30 11.71 5.80
C ILE A 344 -3.09 12.70 4.67
N GLU A 345 -2.67 12.20 3.51
CA GLU A 345 -2.54 13.02 2.30
C GLU A 345 -3.88 13.66 1.93
N ARG A 346 -3.83 14.92 1.51
CA ARG A 346 -5.04 15.76 1.31
C ARG A 346 -6.11 15.11 0.45
N HIS A 347 -5.71 14.45 -0.64
CA HIS A 347 -6.65 13.78 -1.55
C HIS A 347 -7.25 12.49 -0.98
N CYS A 348 -6.71 12.00 0.14
CA CYS A 348 -7.21 10.83 0.87
C CYS A 348 -8.05 11.19 2.10
N LEU A 349 -8.16 12.46 2.47
CA LEU A 349 -8.92 12.89 3.65
C LEU A 349 -10.41 12.49 3.58
N ILE A 350 -10.98 12.43 2.40
CA ILE A 350 -12.37 11.97 2.22
C ILE A 350 -12.56 10.54 2.74
N PHE A 351 -11.56 9.67 2.63
CA PHE A 351 -11.63 8.29 3.12
C PHE A 351 -11.56 8.17 4.64
N ASP A 352 -11.00 9.16 5.33
CA ASP A 352 -11.13 9.28 6.80
C ASP A 352 -12.62 9.48 7.18
N ILE A 353 -13.34 10.33 6.46
CA ILE A 353 -14.78 10.50 6.66
C ILE A 353 -15.54 9.20 6.37
N LEU A 354 -15.22 8.53 5.27
CA LEU A 354 -15.99 7.38 4.78
C LEU A 354 -15.71 6.08 5.57
N TRP A 355 -14.46 5.83 5.93
CA TRP A 355 -14.00 4.49 6.30
C TRP A 355 -13.38 4.38 7.69
N ARG A 356 -12.95 5.49 8.31
CA ARG A 356 -12.41 5.42 9.67
C ARG A 356 -13.47 4.87 10.63
N ASP A 357 -13.07 3.92 11.47
CA ASP A 357 -13.87 3.51 12.60
C ASP A 357 -13.75 4.55 13.72
N LEU A 358 -14.82 5.32 13.94
CA LEU A 358 -14.85 6.41 14.91
C LEU A 358 -15.07 5.91 16.35
N ASP A 359 -15.52 4.68 16.52
CA ASP A 359 -15.78 4.06 17.83
C ASP A 359 -14.60 3.21 18.31
N LEU A 360 -13.66 2.89 17.41
CA LEU A 360 -12.49 2.09 17.71
C LEU A 360 -11.52 2.88 18.59
N LYS A 361 -11.32 2.40 19.81
CA LYS A 361 -10.39 3.00 20.75
C LYS A 361 -8.96 2.52 20.47
N ALA A 362 -8.05 3.48 20.39
CA ALA A 362 -6.63 3.18 20.31
C ALA A 362 -6.11 2.52 21.59
N LYS A 363 -5.21 1.56 21.44
CA LYS A 363 -4.56 0.84 22.52
C LYS A 363 -3.05 0.84 22.30
N ALA A 364 -2.29 1.31 23.30
CA ALA A 364 -0.85 1.23 23.28
C ALA A 364 -0.36 -0.23 23.23
N PRO A 365 0.83 -0.50 22.65
CA PRO A 365 1.32 -1.86 22.47
C PRO A 365 1.88 -2.53 23.71
N ASP A 366 1.74 -1.92 24.90
CA ASP A 366 2.45 -2.28 26.13
C ASP A 366 2.18 -3.71 26.62
N ASP A 367 1.06 -4.31 26.22
CA ASP A 367 0.67 -5.67 26.54
C ASP A 367 0.91 -6.67 25.39
N LEU A 368 1.47 -6.22 24.26
CA LEU A 368 1.91 -7.13 23.24
C LEU A 368 3.15 -7.91 23.70
N PRO A 369 3.32 -9.16 23.21
CA PRO A 369 4.56 -9.92 23.46
C PRO A 369 5.80 -9.09 23.07
N LEU A 370 6.87 -9.27 23.83
CA LEU A 370 8.12 -8.54 23.58
C LEU A 370 8.91 -9.05 22.37
N THR A 371 8.50 -10.17 21.81
CA THR A 371 9.12 -10.77 20.62
C THR A 371 8.08 -11.06 19.56
N ARG A 372 8.52 -10.94 18.31
CA ARG A 372 7.70 -11.26 17.14
C ARG A 372 8.57 -11.92 16.08
N TYR A 373 8.06 -13.01 15.54
CA TYR A 373 8.60 -13.65 14.34
C TYR A 373 7.63 -13.44 13.17
N SER A 374 8.16 -12.91 12.07
CA SER A 374 7.50 -12.82 10.78
C SER A 374 7.93 -14.02 9.95
N GLY A 375 6.97 -14.88 9.59
CA GLY A 375 7.25 -16.14 8.90
C GLY A 375 7.74 -15.98 7.45
N SER A 376 7.80 -17.10 6.75
CA SER A 376 8.09 -17.10 5.30
C SER A 376 7.10 -16.21 4.55
N PRO A 377 7.54 -15.42 3.55
CA PRO A 377 8.84 -15.49 2.87
C PRO A 377 9.96 -14.61 3.46
N PHE A 378 9.79 -14.03 4.62
CA PHE A 378 10.78 -13.10 5.17
C PHE A 378 11.66 -13.74 6.25
N GLY A 379 11.09 -14.42 7.24
CA GLY A 379 11.85 -15.01 8.33
C GLY A 379 12.55 -13.94 9.18
N TRP A 380 11.82 -12.86 9.55
CA TRP A 380 12.37 -11.79 10.38
C TRP A 380 11.92 -11.95 11.81
N MET A 381 12.84 -11.64 12.73
CA MET A 381 12.57 -11.67 14.16
C MET A 381 12.95 -10.34 14.79
N ILE A 382 12.08 -9.88 15.69
CA ILE A 382 12.32 -8.69 16.50
C ILE A 382 12.09 -9.08 17.95
N ALA A 383 13.05 -8.71 18.83
CA ALA A 383 12.96 -8.87 20.26
C ALA A 383 13.17 -7.51 20.96
N ARG A 384 12.39 -7.27 22.00
CA ARG A 384 12.45 -6.06 22.83
C ARG A 384 12.54 -6.46 24.29
N THR A 385 13.19 -5.65 25.11
CA THR A 385 13.16 -5.85 26.57
C THR A 385 11.98 -5.18 27.25
N ALA A 386 11.39 -4.18 26.61
CA ALA A 386 10.24 -3.44 27.09
C ALA A 386 9.59 -2.63 25.95
N TRP A 387 8.46 -1.98 26.24
CA TRP A 387 7.82 -1.00 25.36
C TRP A 387 8.10 0.45 25.74
N ASP A 388 8.87 0.68 26.79
CA ASP A 388 9.25 1.99 27.33
C ASP A 388 10.53 2.57 26.74
N GLU A 389 10.97 3.72 27.27
CA GLU A 389 12.15 4.46 26.84
C GLU A 389 13.48 3.73 27.09
N ASN A 390 13.50 2.71 27.94
CA ASN A 390 14.68 1.92 28.27
C ASN A 390 14.78 0.63 27.45
N SER A 391 13.90 0.46 26.47
CA SER A 391 13.86 -0.73 25.64
C SER A 391 15.17 -0.94 24.87
N VAL A 392 15.75 -2.10 25.01
CA VAL A 392 16.70 -2.66 24.03
C VAL A 392 15.89 -3.30 22.92
N ILE A 393 16.28 -3.12 21.66
CA ILE A 393 15.61 -3.73 20.49
C ILE A 393 16.69 -4.44 19.68
N ALA A 394 16.47 -5.72 19.44
CA ALA A 394 17.27 -6.54 18.53
C ALA A 394 16.41 -7.04 17.38
N GLU A 395 16.96 -7.04 16.18
CA GLU A 395 16.33 -7.53 14.97
C GLU A 395 17.27 -8.49 14.27
N MET A 396 16.74 -9.57 13.70
CA MET A 396 17.45 -10.47 12.79
C MET A 396 16.59 -10.73 11.55
N LYS A 397 17.19 -10.70 10.37
CA LYS A 397 16.55 -10.92 9.08
C LYS A 397 17.13 -12.14 8.39
N ILE A 398 16.30 -13.07 7.97
CA ILE A 398 16.71 -14.17 7.09
C ILE A 398 16.53 -13.76 5.63
N ASN A 399 15.43 -13.06 5.29
CA ASN A 399 15.08 -12.69 3.91
C ASN A 399 15.06 -13.90 2.99
N GLU A 400 14.19 -14.86 3.27
CA GLU A 400 14.13 -16.14 2.53
C GLU A 400 13.92 -15.93 1.03
N GLN A 401 13.17 -14.90 0.64
CA GLN A 401 12.92 -14.56 -0.76
C GLN A 401 13.35 -13.12 -1.08
N PHE A 402 14.06 -12.94 -2.18
CA PHE A 402 14.35 -11.64 -2.73
C PHE A 402 13.24 -11.23 -3.70
N VAL A 403 12.41 -10.27 -3.31
CA VAL A 403 11.30 -9.75 -4.10
C VAL A 403 11.72 -8.59 -4.99
N GLY A 404 12.75 -7.86 -4.58
CA GLY A 404 13.34 -6.78 -5.38
C GLY A 404 12.85 -5.37 -5.03
N ASN A 405 12.93 -4.47 -5.99
CA ASN A 405 12.64 -3.05 -5.88
C ASN A 405 13.45 -2.38 -4.75
N HIS A 406 12.83 -1.98 -3.65
CA HIS A 406 13.49 -1.29 -2.52
C HIS A 406 14.00 -2.24 -1.42
N GLN A 407 13.86 -3.55 -1.61
CA GLN A 407 14.46 -4.56 -0.72
C GLN A 407 15.99 -4.57 -0.88
N HIS A 408 16.69 -4.83 0.21
CA HIS A 408 18.16 -4.94 0.24
C HIS A 408 18.64 -6.39 0.24
N LEU A 409 19.91 -6.58 -0.03
CA LEU A 409 20.62 -7.86 0.07
C LEU A 409 21.19 -8.00 1.49
N ASP A 410 20.29 -8.12 2.45
CA ASP A 410 20.55 -8.07 3.89
C ASP A 410 20.12 -9.35 4.64
N GLY A 411 20.04 -10.47 3.93
CA GLY A 411 19.79 -11.77 4.56
C GLY A 411 20.90 -12.15 5.53
N GLY A 412 20.51 -12.69 6.70
CA GLY A 412 21.44 -12.99 7.78
C GLY A 412 21.96 -11.76 8.55
N SER A 413 21.40 -10.57 8.29
CA SER A 413 21.78 -9.36 9.01
C SER A 413 21.07 -9.24 10.36
N PHE A 414 21.69 -8.46 11.25
CA PHE A 414 21.06 -8.06 12.51
C PHE A 414 21.16 -6.56 12.75
N GLN A 415 20.30 -6.03 13.59
CA GLN A 415 20.36 -4.66 14.08
C GLN A 415 20.16 -4.63 15.59
N LEU A 416 20.77 -3.64 16.25
CA LEU A 416 20.70 -3.47 17.70
C LEU A 416 20.55 -1.99 18.08
N TYR A 417 19.62 -1.72 18.98
CA TYR A 417 19.34 -0.40 19.53
C TYR A 417 19.27 -0.43 21.06
N TYR A 418 19.89 0.56 21.70
CA TYR A 418 19.68 0.90 23.11
C TYR A 418 20.05 2.37 23.33
N LYS A 419 19.08 3.23 23.65
CA LYS A 419 19.27 4.70 23.82
C LYS A 419 19.96 5.40 22.64
N GLY A 420 20.09 4.71 21.53
CA GLY A 420 20.71 5.11 20.28
C GLY A 420 20.99 3.89 19.41
N PRO A 421 21.27 4.07 18.13
CA PRO A 421 21.67 2.97 17.23
C PRO A 421 23.06 2.46 17.64
N LEU A 422 23.15 1.17 17.97
CA LEU A 422 24.42 0.47 18.29
C LEU A 422 24.96 -0.28 17.08
N ALA A 423 24.10 -1.00 16.39
CA ALA A 423 24.39 -1.64 15.11
C ALA A 423 23.14 -1.52 14.24
N ILE A 424 23.23 -0.76 13.17
CA ILE A 424 22.14 -0.56 12.20
C ILE A 424 22.71 -0.60 10.78
N ASP A 425 21.84 -0.62 9.78
CA ASP A 425 22.23 -0.50 8.38
C ASP A 425 23.02 0.79 8.15
N ALA A 426 24.14 0.69 7.42
CA ALA A 426 25.02 1.83 7.14
C ALA A 426 24.53 2.64 5.94
N GLY A 427 24.82 3.95 5.96
CA GLY A 427 24.52 4.86 4.87
C GLY A 427 23.10 5.40 4.90
N ALA A 428 22.72 6.06 3.81
CA ALA A 428 21.41 6.68 3.63
C ALA A 428 20.96 6.53 2.17
N TYR A 429 19.67 6.41 1.94
CA TYR A 429 19.10 6.17 0.60
C TYR A 429 19.56 7.18 -0.44
N GLN A 430 19.59 8.46 -0.09
CA GLN A 430 20.00 9.50 -1.03
C GLN A 430 21.52 9.57 -1.25
N GLY A 431 22.33 9.09 -0.32
CA GLY A 431 23.79 9.00 -0.44
C GLY A 431 24.49 10.16 -1.13
N SER A 432 25.76 9.95 -1.46
CA SER A 432 26.59 10.98 -2.14
C SER A 432 26.29 11.12 -3.64
N SER A 433 25.72 10.08 -4.27
CA SER A 433 25.48 10.03 -5.73
C SER A 433 24.01 9.87 -6.11
N GLY A 434 23.09 10.12 -5.17
CA GLY A 434 21.64 10.03 -5.37
C GLY A 434 21.00 8.75 -4.84
N GLY A 435 19.67 8.61 -5.01
CA GLY A 435 18.86 7.50 -4.53
C GLY A 435 18.89 6.29 -5.47
N TYR A 436 17.69 5.82 -5.79
CA TYR A 436 17.46 4.60 -6.56
C TYR A 436 18.29 4.52 -7.84
N ASN A 437 18.98 3.40 -8.05
CA ASN A 437 19.88 3.13 -9.18
C ASN A 437 21.15 3.99 -9.27
N SER A 438 21.43 4.85 -8.31
CA SER A 438 22.73 5.54 -8.26
C SER A 438 23.88 4.55 -8.03
N PRO A 439 25.14 4.93 -8.34
CA PRO A 439 26.30 4.11 -7.98
C PRO A 439 26.37 3.79 -6.48
N HIS A 440 26.01 4.75 -5.62
CA HIS A 440 25.91 4.53 -4.17
C HIS A 440 24.86 3.45 -3.84
N ASN A 441 23.67 3.53 -4.42
CA ASN A 441 22.59 2.57 -4.16
C ASN A 441 22.98 1.15 -4.63
N LYS A 442 23.56 1.03 -5.83
CA LYS A 442 23.93 -0.26 -6.44
C LYS A 442 25.14 -0.95 -5.79
N ASN A 443 26.16 -0.17 -5.43
CA ASN A 443 27.45 -0.71 -5.02
C ASN A 443 27.68 -0.68 -3.50
N PHE A 444 26.79 -0.05 -2.75
CA PHE A 444 26.90 0.04 -1.30
C PHE A 444 25.56 -0.14 -0.60
N PHE A 445 24.62 0.81 -0.74
CA PHE A 445 23.48 0.94 0.15
C PHE A 445 22.53 -0.28 0.15
N LYS A 446 22.33 -0.90 -1.02
CA LYS A 446 21.54 -2.14 -1.16
C LYS A 446 22.35 -3.42 -0.93
N ARG A 447 23.67 -3.30 -0.83
CA ARG A 447 24.56 -4.44 -0.78
C ARG A 447 24.74 -4.93 0.65
N THR A 448 25.05 -6.21 0.78
CA THR A 448 25.32 -6.85 2.07
C THR A 448 26.40 -6.14 2.88
N ILE A 449 27.37 -5.52 2.23
CA ILE A 449 28.44 -4.74 2.88
C ILE A 449 27.94 -3.54 3.69
N ALA A 450 26.74 -3.04 3.41
CA ALA A 450 26.11 -1.96 4.18
C ALA A 450 25.32 -2.45 5.41
N HIS A 451 25.33 -3.74 5.66
CA HIS A 451 24.53 -4.39 6.70
C HIS A 451 25.42 -5.22 7.63
N ASN A 452 24.95 -5.44 8.86
CA ASN A 452 25.66 -6.27 9.84
C ASN A 452 25.45 -7.76 9.52
N SER A 453 26.13 -8.25 8.49
CA SER A 453 26.01 -9.60 7.96
C SER A 453 27.36 -10.17 7.58
N LEU A 454 27.41 -11.45 7.21
CA LEU A 454 28.62 -12.11 6.76
C LEU A 454 28.92 -11.79 5.30
N LEU A 455 30.20 -11.53 5.01
CA LEU A 455 30.75 -11.42 3.66
C LEU A 455 31.67 -12.61 3.40
N VAL A 456 31.47 -13.30 2.28
CA VAL A 456 32.29 -14.44 1.86
C VAL A 456 32.82 -14.13 0.46
N TYR A 457 34.06 -13.69 0.39
CA TYR A 457 34.66 -13.25 -0.88
C TYR A 457 35.09 -14.43 -1.75
N ASN A 458 34.58 -14.47 -2.96
CA ASN A 458 35.05 -15.37 -4.03
C ASN A 458 35.47 -14.51 -5.24
N PRO A 459 36.77 -14.50 -5.63
CA PRO A 459 37.28 -13.63 -6.68
C PRO A 459 36.64 -13.91 -8.07
N ASP A 460 36.14 -15.11 -8.29
CA ASP A 460 35.55 -15.54 -9.57
C ASP A 460 34.08 -15.14 -9.70
N GLU A 461 33.47 -14.65 -8.62
CA GLU A 461 32.07 -14.30 -8.61
C GLU A 461 31.82 -12.92 -9.25
N LYS A 462 30.79 -12.86 -10.11
CA LYS A 462 30.35 -11.62 -10.77
C LYS A 462 28.97 -11.23 -10.28
N PHE A 463 28.85 -9.99 -9.81
CA PHE A 463 27.61 -9.41 -9.34
C PHE A 463 26.95 -8.62 -10.45
N ALA A 464 26.02 -9.24 -11.18
CA ALA A 464 25.24 -8.55 -12.18
C ALA A 464 24.35 -7.48 -11.52
N CYS A 465 24.26 -6.31 -12.13
CA CYS A 465 23.34 -5.27 -11.71
C CYS A 465 22.54 -4.72 -12.89
N TRP A 466 21.45 -4.07 -12.57
CA TRP A 466 20.55 -3.53 -13.57
C TRP A 466 21.03 -2.18 -14.11
N ASN A 467 20.96 -2.02 -15.44
CA ASN A 467 21.20 -0.73 -16.09
C ASN A 467 19.87 -0.08 -16.45
N TYR A 468 19.51 0.97 -15.73
CA TYR A 468 18.30 1.74 -15.97
C TYR A 468 18.35 2.60 -17.24
N GLY A 469 19.51 2.70 -17.88
CA GLY A 469 19.72 3.56 -19.05
C GLY A 469 19.41 2.96 -20.41
N GLY A 470 18.87 1.76 -20.50
CA GLY A 470 18.33 1.21 -21.75
C GLY A 470 19.31 0.73 -22.81
N GLY A 471 20.59 0.63 -22.49
CA GLY A 471 21.64 0.25 -23.46
C GLY A 471 21.85 -1.25 -23.69
N GLY A 472 21.07 -2.13 -23.08
CA GLY A 472 21.20 -3.58 -23.24
C GLY A 472 22.50 -4.21 -22.71
N LYS A 473 23.40 -3.43 -22.17
CA LYS A 473 24.68 -3.91 -21.59
C LYS A 473 24.46 -4.35 -20.15
N THR A 474 24.93 -5.52 -19.79
CA THR A 474 25.02 -5.98 -18.40
C THR A 474 26.10 -5.17 -17.69
N GLU A 475 25.70 -4.43 -16.65
CA GLU A 475 26.65 -3.83 -15.72
C GLU A 475 26.91 -4.79 -14.57
N PHE A 476 28.11 -4.75 -14.01
CA PHE A 476 28.48 -5.52 -12.85
C PHE A 476 28.69 -4.58 -11.66
N ALA A 477 28.09 -4.92 -10.54
CA ALA A 477 28.39 -4.27 -9.27
C ALA A 477 29.75 -4.78 -8.75
N THR A 478 30.35 -4.03 -7.83
CA THR A 478 31.58 -4.43 -7.14
C THR A 478 31.37 -5.76 -6.42
N ASN A 479 32.32 -6.71 -6.60
CA ASN A 479 32.35 -7.92 -5.80
C ASN A 479 32.87 -7.59 -4.41
N ASP A 480 31.96 -7.57 -3.44
CA ASP A 480 32.22 -7.25 -2.03
C ASP A 480 32.13 -8.49 -1.11
N GLY A 481 31.96 -9.68 -1.69
CA GLY A 481 31.75 -10.92 -0.95
C GLY A 481 30.34 -11.04 -0.33
N GLY A 482 29.44 -10.13 -0.64
CA GLY A 482 28.06 -10.15 -0.17
C GLY A 482 27.15 -11.05 -0.99
N GLN A 483 25.85 -10.96 -0.72
CA GLN A 483 24.84 -11.72 -1.45
C GLN A 483 24.79 -11.28 -2.92
N ARG A 484 24.66 -12.26 -3.79
CA ARG A 484 24.48 -12.05 -5.22
C ARG A 484 23.02 -11.70 -5.51
N MET A 485 22.82 -10.81 -6.47
CA MET A 485 21.47 -10.58 -7.01
C MET A 485 20.94 -11.82 -7.73
N PRO A 486 19.67 -12.16 -7.57
CA PRO A 486 19.06 -13.24 -8.31
C PRO A 486 19.05 -13.00 -9.82
N GLY A 487 19.27 -14.07 -10.59
CA GLY A 487 19.29 -14.04 -12.05
C GLY A 487 20.49 -13.33 -12.67
N ASP A 488 20.53 -13.24 -13.99
CA ASP A 488 21.63 -12.64 -14.76
C ASP A 488 21.67 -11.11 -14.70
N ARG A 489 20.65 -10.51 -14.15
CA ARG A 489 20.47 -9.06 -14.10
C ARG A 489 19.82 -8.69 -12.79
N TRP A 490 20.08 -7.48 -12.33
CA TRP A 490 19.33 -6.80 -11.29
C TRP A 490 17.88 -6.57 -11.75
N LYS A 491 17.15 -7.64 -12.00
CA LYS A 491 15.74 -7.58 -12.40
C LYS A 491 14.86 -7.98 -11.24
N THR A 492 13.84 -7.19 -11.02
CA THR A 492 12.69 -7.65 -10.29
C THR A 492 12.09 -8.87 -10.98
N CYS A 493 11.72 -9.84 -10.19
CA CYS A 493 10.95 -10.98 -10.60
C CYS A 493 9.66 -10.54 -11.31
N ARG A 494 9.28 -11.19 -12.41
CA ARG A 494 8.13 -10.77 -13.22
C ARG A 494 6.89 -11.63 -13.06
N SER A 495 7.03 -12.83 -12.52
CA SER A 495 5.91 -13.72 -12.27
C SER A 495 6.04 -14.39 -10.90
N PHE A 496 4.93 -14.89 -10.39
CA PHE A 496 4.90 -15.60 -9.11
C PHE A 496 5.72 -16.89 -9.18
N GLU A 497 5.66 -17.63 -10.28
CA GLU A 497 6.45 -18.83 -10.51
C GLU A 497 7.95 -18.51 -10.51
N GLN A 498 8.32 -17.41 -11.15
CA GLN A 498 9.70 -16.94 -11.13
C GLN A 498 10.15 -16.57 -9.72
N LEU A 499 9.31 -15.91 -8.92
CA LEU A 499 9.61 -15.58 -7.52
C LEU A 499 9.89 -16.85 -6.69
N LEU A 500 9.12 -17.89 -6.90
CA LEU A 500 9.28 -19.17 -6.20
C LEU A 500 10.46 -20.02 -6.71
N SER A 501 11.14 -19.58 -7.76
CA SER A 501 12.34 -20.25 -8.26
C SER A 501 13.48 -20.17 -7.25
N LYS A 502 14.42 -21.13 -7.30
CA LYS A 502 15.61 -21.16 -6.43
C LYS A 502 16.49 -19.92 -6.59
N ASP A 503 16.49 -19.29 -7.76
CA ASP A 503 17.28 -18.08 -8.03
C ASP A 503 16.91 -16.89 -7.15
N TYR A 504 15.69 -16.85 -6.62
CA TYR A 504 15.21 -15.77 -5.76
C TYR A 504 15.18 -16.16 -4.28
N THR A 505 15.59 -17.37 -3.95
CA THR A 505 15.74 -17.83 -2.57
C THR A 505 17.12 -17.44 -2.05
N THR A 506 17.17 -16.58 -1.04
CA THR A 506 18.42 -16.06 -0.46
C THR A 506 18.78 -16.70 0.86
N GLY A 507 17.85 -17.36 1.52
CA GLY A 507 18.05 -18.05 2.79
C GLY A 507 16.83 -18.90 3.15
N LYS A 508 16.87 -19.52 4.33
CA LYS A 508 15.77 -20.28 4.90
C LYS A 508 15.85 -20.25 6.41
N ALA A 509 14.77 -19.92 7.09
CA ALA A 509 14.65 -20.15 8.51
C ALA A 509 14.48 -21.66 8.75
N LEU A 510 15.45 -22.28 9.39
CA LEU A 510 15.42 -23.73 9.69
C LEU A 510 14.64 -24.03 10.96
N ALA A 511 14.77 -23.15 11.95
CA ALA A 511 14.08 -23.24 13.22
C ALA A 511 13.89 -21.84 13.81
N HIS A 512 12.84 -21.67 14.57
CA HIS A 512 12.62 -20.53 15.48
C HIS A 512 11.80 -21.05 16.67
N GLY A 513 11.91 -20.37 17.80
CA GLY A 513 11.17 -20.75 18.99
C GLY A 513 10.98 -19.58 19.94
N PHE A 514 10.00 -19.76 20.79
CA PHE A 514 9.77 -18.87 21.94
C PHE A 514 9.81 -19.74 23.19
N GLY A 515 10.37 -19.23 24.29
CA GLY A 515 10.32 -19.91 25.57
C GLY A 515 8.88 -20.06 26.07
N PRO A 516 8.69 -20.73 27.21
CA PRO A 516 7.36 -20.99 27.79
C PRO A 516 6.59 -19.70 28.13
N ASP A 517 7.31 -18.60 28.22
CA ASP A 517 6.76 -17.25 28.37
C ASP A 517 7.11 -16.45 27.13
N ALA A 518 6.10 -15.95 26.40
CA ALA A 518 6.30 -15.15 25.19
C ALA A 518 7.14 -13.87 25.43
N CYS A 519 7.22 -13.41 26.68
CA CYS A 519 8.08 -12.29 27.10
C CYS A 519 9.53 -12.73 27.39
N LYS A 520 9.81 -14.01 27.39
CA LYS A 520 11.12 -14.60 27.64
C LYS A 520 11.43 -15.60 26.54
N PRO A 521 11.78 -15.13 25.34
CA PRO A 521 12.02 -16.00 24.20
C PRO A 521 13.21 -16.92 24.46
N ASP A 522 13.04 -18.16 24.08
CA ASP A 522 14.11 -19.14 23.98
C ASP A 522 14.44 -19.33 22.50
N TYR A 523 15.63 -18.95 22.11
CA TYR A 523 16.07 -19.04 20.72
C TYR A 523 16.90 -20.29 20.51
N SER A 524 16.35 -21.22 19.80
CA SER A 524 17.08 -22.41 19.36
C SER A 524 17.57 -22.29 17.92
#